data_f005d8930200b470f5d7240bdd478f83
#
_entry.id   f005d8930200b470f5d7240bdd478f83
#
_cell.length_a   1.000
_cell.length_b   1.000
_cell.length_c   1.000
_cell.angle_alpha   90.00
_cell.angle_beta   90.00
_cell.angle_gamma   90.00
#
_symmetry.space_group_name_H-M   'P 1'
#
loop_
_entity.id
_entity.type
_entity.pdbx_description
1 polymer ?
#
loop_
_entity_poly.entity_id
_entity_poly.type
_entity_poly.pdbx_seq_one_letter_code
_entity_poly.pdbx_strand_id
1 'polypeptide(L)'
;MIRLSAHIVSLMLKHDCVIVPELGGFVAQYVPARLITAENILMPPCRTVVFNPRLNMNDGLLVQSYMQAYHTGYTETLRMVNAEVKKLKEILAKEGS
;
A
#
# COMPACT_ATOMS: atom_id res chain seq x y z
N MET A 1 -4.02 -1.25 -18.38
CA MET A 1 -3.77 -0.28 -17.29
C MET A 1 -3.37 -1.00 -16.02
N ILE A 2 -2.29 -0.60 -15.39
CA ILE A 2 -1.84 -1.21 -14.15
C ILE A 2 -2.75 -0.73 -13.01
N ARG A 3 -3.27 -1.66 -12.23
CA ARG A 3 -4.18 -1.34 -11.15
C ARG A 3 -3.45 -0.69 -9.98
N LEU A 4 -4.18 0.11 -9.21
CA LEU A 4 -3.65 0.75 -8.01
C LEU A 4 -3.00 -0.26 -7.07
N SER A 5 -3.64 -1.40 -6.85
CA SER A 5 -3.09 -2.46 -5.99
C SER A 5 -1.74 -2.97 -6.46
N ALA A 6 -1.54 -3.09 -7.78
CA ALA A 6 -0.27 -3.55 -8.34
C ALA A 6 0.84 -2.54 -8.06
N HIS A 7 0.55 -1.24 -8.16
CA HIS A 7 1.52 -0.20 -7.82
C HIS A 7 1.87 -0.22 -6.33
N ILE A 8 0.89 -0.40 -5.47
CA ILE A 8 1.11 -0.47 -4.03
C ILE A 8 2.00 -1.67 -3.69
N VAL A 9 1.70 -2.84 -4.24
CA VAL A 9 2.50 -4.05 -4.00
C VAL A 9 3.93 -3.86 -4.48
N SER A 10 4.11 -3.30 -5.69
CA SER A 10 5.43 -3.04 -6.25
C SER A 10 6.24 -2.11 -5.36
N LEU A 11 5.63 -1.05 -4.85
CA LEU A 11 6.30 -0.11 -3.96
C LEU A 11 6.61 -0.73 -2.60
N MET A 12 5.73 -1.59 -2.08
CA MET A 12 5.96 -2.27 -0.80
C MET A 12 7.11 -3.27 -0.85
N LEU A 13 7.53 -3.70 -2.03
CA LEU A 13 8.72 -4.53 -2.18
C LEU A 13 10.01 -3.76 -1.94
N LYS A 14 9.98 -2.44 -2.13
CA LYS A 14 11.14 -1.57 -2.01
C LYS A 14 11.10 -0.63 -0.81
N HIS A 15 9.92 -0.37 -0.29
CA HIS A 15 9.70 0.60 0.78
C HIS A 15 8.90 -0.03 1.91
N ASP A 16 9.13 0.44 3.12
CA ASP A 16 8.42 -0.05 4.31
C ASP A 16 7.10 0.66 4.57
N CYS A 17 6.85 1.74 3.84
CA CYS A 17 5.62 2.52 4.01
C CYS A 17 5.23 3.15 2.67
N VAL A 18 3.98 3.00 2.31
CA VAL A 18 3.42 3.62 1.10
C VAL A 18 2.12 4.32 1.48
N ILE A 19 2.08 5.63 1.26
CA ILE A 19 0.90 6.44 1.54
C ILE A 19 0.03 6.54 0.30
N VAL A 20 -1.25 6.19 0.44
CA VAL A 20 -2.23 6.38 -0.63
C VAL A 20 -3.02 7.63 -0.30
N PRO A 21 -2.95 8.68 -1.14
CA PRO A 21 -3.63 9.94 -0.85
C PRO A 21 -5.11 9.74 -0.55
N GLU A 22 -5.59 10.38 0.50
CA GLU A 22 -6.98 10.36 0.95
C GLU A 22 -7.50 9.01 1.45
N LEU A 23 -6.69 7.95 1.42
CA LEU A 23 -7.09 6.63 1.90
C LEU A 23 -6.40 6.27 3.21
N GLY A 24 -5.08 6.35 3.23
CA GLY A 24 -4.26 5.97 4.38
C GLY A 24 -2.92 5.43 3.94
N GLY A 25 -2.24 4.70 4.82
CA GLY A 25 -0.91 4.18 4.54
C GLY A 25 -0.80 2.69 4.77
N PHE A 26 0.00 2.04 3.94
CA PHE A 26 0.39 0.64 4.13
C PHE A 26 1.79 0.61 4.73
N VAL A 27 1.93 -0.08 5.85
CA VAL A 27 3.19 -0.15 6.60
C VAL A 27 3.63 -1.60 6.70
N ALA A 28 4.89 -1.85 6.35
CA ALA A 28 5.47 -3.17 6.52
C ALA A 28 5.94 -3.35 7.96
N GLN A 29 5.61 -4.48 8.55
CA GLN A 29 6.07 -4.86 9.88
C GLN A 29 6.87 -6.14 9.77
N TYR A 30 8.03 -6.18 10.41
CA TYR A 30 8.88 -7.34 10.43
C TYR A 30 8.64 -8.12 11.72
N VAL A 31 8.30 -9.39 11.56
CA VAL A 31 8.12 -10.31 12.69
C VAL A 31 9.36 -11.21 12.74
N PRO A 32 10.14 -11.15 13.82
CA PRO A 32 11.35 -11.98 13.92
C PRO A 32 11.01 -13.45 14.02
N ALA A 33 12.00 -14.30 13.74
CA ALA A 33 11.87 -15.72 13.93
C ALA A 33 11.55 -16.01 15.42
N ARG A 34 10.68 -16.97 15.66
CA ARG A 34 10.30 -17.34 17.02
C ARG A 34 10.09 -18.85 17.13
N LEU A 35 10.37 -19.37 18.32
CA LEU A 35 10.18 -20.77 18.61
C LEU A 35 8.89 -20.95 19.40
N ILE A 36 8.00 -21.79 18.87
CA ILE A 36 6.79 -22.19 19.60
C ILE A 36 7.08 -23.49 20.31
N THR A 37 7.41 -23.37 21.62
CA THR A 37 7.89 -24.49 22.41
C THR A 37 6.87 -25.59 22.58
N ALA A 38 5.59 -25.24 22.70
CA ALA A 38 4.52 -26.21 22.89
C ALA A 38 4.40 -27.18 21.72
N GLU A 39 4.69 -26.72 20.50
CA GLU A 39 4.58 -27.51 19.29
C GLU A 39 5.93 -27.88 18.70
N ASN A 40 6.99 -27.40 19.31
CA ASN A 40 8.37 -27.59 18.86
C ASN A 40 8.56 -27.15 17.40
N ILE A 41 7.94 -26.03 17.05
CA ILE A 41 7.97 -25.45 15.70
C ILE A 41 8.76 -24.15 15.73
N LEU A 42 9.67 -24.01 14.77
CA LEU A 42 10.38 -22.76 14.55
C LEU A 42 9.65 -21.95 13.46
N MET A 43 9.10 -20.80 13.85
CA MET A 43 8.47 -19.90 12.90
C MET A 43 9.54 -18.98 12.30
N PRO A 44 9.67 -18.97 10.96
CA PRO A 44 10.68 -18.11 10.32
C PRO A 44 10.29 -16.63 10.45
N PRO A 45 11.26 -15.72 10.28
CA PRO A 45 10.95 -14.30 10.24
C PRO A 45 10.07 -14.02 9.02
N CYS A 46 9.11 -13.12 9.19
CA CYS A 46 8.22 -12.76 8.10
C CYS A 46 7.96 -11.26 8.06
N ARG A 47 7.47 -10.79 6.93
CA ARG A 47 7.11 -9.40 6.71
C ARG A 47 5.61 -9.36 6.46
N THR A 48 4.89 -8.60 7.28
CA THR A 48 3.45 -8.40 7.14
C THR A 48 3.17 -6.96 6.76
N VAL A 49 2.04 -6.72 6.11
CA VAL A 49 1.61 -5.39 5.71
C VAL A 49 0.36 -5.04 6.49
N VAL A 50 0.38 -3.89 7.14
CA VAL A 50 -0.73 -3.38 7.96
C VAL A 50 -1.21 -2.08 7.36
N PHE A 51 -2.52 -1.91 7.26
CA PHE A 51 -3.12 -0.67 6.78
C PHE A 51 -3.45 0.26 7.95
N ASN A 52 -3.02 1.53 7.86
CA ASN A 52 -3.32 2.54 8.86
C ASN A 52 -4.02 3.72 8.18
N PRO A 53 -5.33 3.91 8.43
CA PRO A 53 -6.09 5.00 7.79
C PRO A 53 -5.72 6.39 8.29
N ARG A 54 -4.96 6.49 9.38
CA ARG A 54 -4.53 7.77 9.94
C ARG A 54 -3.29 8.33 9.27
N LEU A 55 -2.57 7.50 8.50
CA LEU A 55 -1.39 7.96 7.77
C LEU A 55 -1.84 8.69 6.52
N ASN A 56 -1.78 10.01 6.55
CA ASN A 56 -2.25 10.84 5.45
C ASN A 56 -1.17 11.78 4.89
N MET A 57 0.06 11.64 5.36
CA MET A 57 1.17 12.44 4.84
C MET A 57 1.62 11.88 3.50
N ASN A 58 1.48 12.67 2.44
CA ASN A 58 1.84 12.23 1.10
C ASN A 58 3.36 12.16 0.93
N ASP A 59 3.88 10.95 0.71
CA ASP A 59 5.31 10.72 0.48
C ASP A 59 5.69 10.79 -1.00
N GLY A 60 4.72 10.93 -1.88
CA GLY A 60 4.95 11.05 -3.32
C GLY A 60 5.31 9.76 -4.04
N LEU A 61 5.48 8.66 -3.34
CA LEU A 61 5.93 7.40 -3.95
C LEU A 61 4.95 6.85 -4.96
N LEU A 62 3.67 6.84 -4.60
CA LEU A 62 2.64 6.29 -5.48
C LEU A 62 2.49 7.13 -6.75
N VAL A 63 2.48 8.45 -6.61
CA VAL A 63 2.36 9.35 -7.75
C VAL A 63 3.56 9.21 -8.67
N GLN A 64 4.77 9.12 -8.13
CA GLN A 64 5.98 8.91 -8.93
C GLN A 64 5.93 7.60 -9.70
N SER A 65 5.44 6.53 -9.07
CA SER A 65 5.31 5.23 -9.71
C SER A 65 4.39 5.31 -10.93
N TYR A 66 3.25 6.00 -10.81
CA TYR A 66 2.33 6.21 -11.92
C TYR A 66 2.94 7.07 -13.02
N MET A 67 3.65 8.13 -12.64
CA MET A 67 4.30 9.01 -13.63
C MET A 67 5.30 8.23 -14.48
N GLN A 68 6.08 7.36 -13.86
CA GLN A 68 7.05 6.53 -14.57
C GLN A 68 6.38 5.49 -15.46
N ALA A 69 5.30 4.88 -14.97
CA ALA A 69 4.59 3.83 -15.71
C ALA A 69 3.87 4.36 -16.95
N TYR A 70 3.27 5.54 -16.85
CA TYR A 70 2.41 6.08 -17.91
C TYR A 70 2.99 7.29 -18.63
N HIS A 71 4.19 7.72 -18.23
CA HIS A 71 4.87 8.89 -18.84
C HIS A 71 4.01 10.14 -18.84
N THR A 72 3.33 10.39 -17.71
CA THR A 72 2.43 11.54 -17.55
C THR A 72 3.02 12.56 -16.58
N GLY A 73 2.51 13.80 -16.63
CA GLY A 73 2.90 14.84 -15.70
C GLY A 73 2.26 14.67 -14.33
N TYR A 74 2.73 15.44 -13.36
CA TYR A 74 2.29 15.34 -11.96
C TYR A 74 0.78 15.58 -11.79
N THR A 75 0.26 16.66 -12.38
CA THR A 75 -1.15 17.02 -12.21
C THR A 75 -2.09 15.95 -12.75
N GLU A 76 -1.78 15.43 -13.95
CA GLU A 76 -2.58 14.41 -14.56
C GLU A 76 -2.51 13.08 -13.82
N THR A 77 -1.31 12.73 -13.37
CA THR A 77 -1.11 11.54 -12.57
C THR A 77 -1.89 11.61 -11.25
N LEU A 78 -1.90 12.77 -10.61
CA LEU A 78 -2.63 12.96 -9.36
C LEU A 78 -4.13 12.73 -9.58
N ARG A 79 -4.67 13.18 -10.70
CA ARG A 79 -6.07 12.90 -11.06
C ARG A 79 -6.34 11.40 -11.21
N MET A 80 -5.43 10.69 -11.86
CA MET A 80 -5.56 9.25 -12.05
C MET A 80 -5.56 8.51 -10.72
N VAL A 81 -4.61 8.84 -9.85
CA VAL A 81 -4.52 8.22 -8.53
C VAL A 81 -5.76 8.53 -7.69
N ASN A 82 -6.19 9.78 -7.67
CA ASN A 82 -7.38 10.17 -6.92
C ASN A 82 -8.65 9.48 -7.43
N ALA A 83 -8.78 9.29 -8.73
CA ALA A 83 -9.90 8.58 -9.32
C ALA A 83 -9.93 7.11 -8.89
N GLU A 84 -8.76 6.46 -8.87
CA GLU A 84 -8.65 5.07 -8.43
C GLU A 84 -8.93 4.93 -6.93
N VAL A 85 -8.44 5.87 -6.12
CA VAL A 85 -8.71 5.89 -4.68
C VAL A 85 -10.20 6.07 -4.41
N LYS A 86 -10.86 6.94 -5.16
CA LYS A 86 -12.29 7.17 -5.03
C LYS A 86 -13.09 5.90 -5.32
N LYS A 87 -12.74 5.18 -6.39
CA LYS A 87 -13.36 3.90 -6.71
C LYS A 87 -13.18 2.89 -5.60
N LEU A 88 -11.98 2.82 -5.04
CA LEU A 88 -11.67 1.89 -3.96
C LEU A 88 -12.48 2.22 -2.71
N LYS A 89 -12.61 3.49 -2.36
CA LYS A 89 -13.43 3.92 -1.23
C LYS A 89 -14.90 3.54 -1.41
N GLU A 90 -15.43 3.68 -2.62
CA GLU A 90 -16.81 3.31 -2.92
C GLU A 90 -17.04 1.80 -2.74
N ILE A 91 -16.09 0.98 -3.19
CA ILE A 91 -16.16 -0.46 -3.03
C ILE A 91 -16.12 -0.83 -1.55
N LEU A 92 -15.20 -0.24 -0.80
CA LEU A 92 -15.07 -0.52 0.63
C LEU A 92 -16.31 -0.08 1.42
N ALA A 93 -16.92 1.03 1.03
CA ALA A 93 -18.14 1.52 1.69
C ALA A 93 -19.31 0.56 1.46
N LYS A 94 -19.41 -0.05 0.29
CA LYS A 94 -20.45 -1.02 -0.01
C LYS A 94 -20.27 -2.35 0.71
N GLU A 95 -19.04 -2.83 0.77
CA GLU A 95 -18.74 -4.13 1.34
C GLU A 95 -18.46 -4.08 2.83
N GLY A 96 -17.98 -2.95 3.32
CA GLY A 96 -17.57 -2.79 4.71
C GLY A 96 -18.66 -2.32 5.66
N SER A 97 -19.84 -2.06 5.15
CA SER A 97 -20.93 -1.55 5.96
C SER A 97 -21.71 -2.66 6.67
#